data_9531563c3ddf6a9a99e3cb75c43d120c
#
_entry.id   9531563c3ddf6a9a99e3cb75c43d120c
#
_cell.length_a   1.000
_cell.length_b   1.000
_cell.length_c   1.000
_cell.angle_alpha   90.00
_cell.angle_beta   90.00
_cell.angle_gamma   90.00
#
_symmetry.space_group_name_H-M   'P 1'
#
loop_
_entity.id
_entity.type
_entity.pdbx_description
1 polymer ?
#
loop_
_entity_poly.entity_id
_entity_poly.type
_entity_poly.pdbx_seq_one_letter_code
_entity_poly.pdbx_strand_id
1 'polypeptide(L)'
;MKNIHIKATLPQPIQTATIRFSLSYPKSGSCSLDLTPYGDYLLHVDESNTEGAVRRTAEYKAAYNKVTMAILHSYEAENRLYTSMHRDMPKVESRESFERKLKSMCPKKYHRKTFAFPMPTKSDVEEDLRKEVMSLNHVDNIINMKEYLCQHLGTLTETRQQAWYEAQKLFDRIEDAREKRENSKFFADFQVAYKKEKELLAGNYDIVEKDMNELCCNISVPYNLVLSYEYLQNKQQISIEVIVEDGINAPNSKAVVLTSGKISIKNKLVRETIQDKSSSALSLAYMVSAHVFNVSPNIEYIRLSLFDRTKQTPLLFVEFNRDVFSHINPKLLALFTDILGYPHVINFKTKGGASEISTWDASHFNQEVMAVCSEKDKERNSVSCEDQEMENGMISISVAQANRLCRFVSDN
;
A
#
# COMPACT_ATOMS: atom_id res chain seq x y z
N MET A 1 -20.20 2.55 20.33
CA MET A 1 -19.72 2.22 18.97
C MET A 1 -19.85 3.43 18.06
N LYS A 2 -18.84 3.70 17.24
CA LYS A 2 -18.83 4.78 16.23
C LYS A 2 -19.03 4.18 14.85
N ASN A 3 -19.71 4.89 13.97
CA ASN A 3 -20.08 4.40 12.65
C ASN A 3 -19.29 5.11 11.56
N ILE A 4 -18.79 4.35 10.58
CA ILE A 4 -18.11 4.82 9.39
C ILE A 4 -18.83 4.26 8.17
N HIS A 5 -19.13 5.10 7.18
CA HIS A 5 -19.76 4.68 5.93
C HIS A 5 -18.72 4.63 4.81
N ILE A 6 -18.59 3.47 4.16
CA ILE A 6 -17.73 3.25 3.00
C ILE A 6 -18.63 3.07 1.79
N LYS A 7 -18.45 3.93 0.79
CA LYS A 7 -19.19 3.84 -0.47
C LYS A 7 -18.56 2.82 -1.41
N ALA A 8 -19.41 2.06 -2.09
CA ALA A 8 -18.97 1.11 -3.10
C ALA A 8 -18.15 1.79 -4.19
N THR A 9 -17.02 1.20 -4.52
CA THR A 9 -16.27 1.50 -5.74
C THR A 9 -16.79 0.57 -6.82
N LEU A 10 -17.76 1.05 -7.60
CA LEU A 10 -18.34 0.22 -8.66
C LEU A 10 -17.30 -0.04 -9.75
N PRO A 11 -17.21 -1.29 -10.24
CA PRO A 11 -16.40 -1.60 -11.40
C PRO A 11 -16.87 -0.77 -12.59
N GLN A 12 -15.94 -0.37 -13.44
CA GLN A 12 -16.31 0.28 -14.69
C GLN A 12 -17.16 -0.72 -15.51
N PRO A 13 -18.28 -0.27 -16.11
CA PRO A 13 -19.09 -1.15 -16.95
C PRO A 13 -18.22 -1.75 -18.06
N ILE A 14 -18.45 -3.01 -18.36
CA ILE A 14 -17.75 -3.72 -19.43
C ILE A 14 -17.98 -2.93 -20.72
N GLN A 15 -16.93 -2.26 -21.19
CA GLN A 15 -16.99 -1.49 -22.42
C GLN A 15 -17.02 -2.43 -23.62
N THR A 16 -17.72 -2.01 -24.68
CA THR A 16 -17.62 -2.69 -26.00
C THR A 16 -16.15 -2.71 -26.41
N ALA A 17 -15.61 -3.90 -26.64
CA ALA A 17 -14.24 -4.02 -27.11
C ALA A 17 -14.23 -3.83 -28.64
N THR A 18 -13.64 -2.72 -29.09
CA THR A 18 -13.43 -2.43 -30.52
C THR A 18 -11.97 -2.68 -30.88
N ILE A 19 -11.73 -3.55 -31.86
CA ILE A 19 -10.38 -3.75 -32.41
C ILE A 19 -10.37 -3.37 -33.88
N ARG A 20 -9.50 -2.44 -34.23
CA ARG A 20 -9.21 -2.07 -35.60
C ARG A 20 -8.06 -2.94 -36.14
N PHE A 21 -8.16 -3.37 -37.40
CA PHE A 21 -7.13 -4.12 -38.07
C PHE A 21 -7.09 -3.78 -39.56
N SER A 22 -5.92 -3.90 -40.17
CA SER A 22 -5.72 -3.63 -41.59
C SER A 22 -5.63 -4.95 -42.35
N LEU A 23 -6.19 -4.99 -43.54
CA LEU A 23 -6.12 -6.10 -44.46
C LEU A 23 -5.10 -5.80 -45.57
N SER A 24 -4.31 -6.80 -45.93
CA SER A 24 -3.45 -6.75 -47.12
C SER A 24 -4.10 -7.52 -48.30
N TYR A 25 -5.00 -8.47 -48.02
CA TYR A 25 -5.71 -9.31 -49.00
C TYR A 25 -7.13 -9.58 -48.51
N PRO A 26 -8.18 -9.73 -49.35
CA PRO A 26 -8.15 -9.71 -50.83
C PRO A 26 -7.97 -8.31 -51.43
N LYS A 27 -8.34 -7.25 -50.74
CA LYS A 27 -7.99 -5.86 -51.06
C LYS A 27 -7.50 -5.16 -49.78
N SER A 28 -6.51 -4.30 -49.90
CA SER A 28 -6.05 -3.52 -48.77
C SER A 28 -7.15 -2.58 -48.27
N GLY A 29 -7.38 -2.58 -46.97
CA GLY A 29 -8.44 -1.79 -46.36
C GLY A 29 -8.38 -1.82 -44.85
N SER A 30 -9.14 -0.94 -44.19
CA SER A 30 -9.27 -0.87 -42.74
C SER A 30 -10.61 -1.48 -42.31
N CYS A 31 -10.55 -2.37 -41.34
CA CYS A 31 -11.73 -3.01 -40.74
C CYS A 31 -11.75 -2.78 -39.24
N SER A 32 -12.93 -2.80 -38.65
CA SER A 32 -13.08 -2.88 -37.19
C SER A 32 -14.03 -4.01 -36.79
N LEU A 33 -13.70 -4.64 -35.67
CA LEU A 33 -14.53 -5.66 -35.05
C LEU A 33 -14.94 -5.19 -33.66
N ASP A 34 -16.24 -5.04 -33.48
CA ASP A 34 -16.84 -4.68 -32.21
C ASP A 34 -17.47 -5.92 -31.58
N LEU A 35 -17.31 -6.04 -30.26
CA LEU A 35 -18.04 -7.02 -29.49
C LEU A 35 -18.90 -6.30 -28.47
N THR A 36 -20.21 -6.52 -28.56
CA THR A 36 -21.17 -5.97 -27.62
C THR A 36 -21.08 -6.69 -26.27
N PRO A 37 -21.51 -6.06 -25.16
CA PRO A 37 -21.58 -6.71 -23.86
C PRO A 37 -22.48 -7.97 -23.83
N TYR A 38 -23.32 -8.13 -24.83
CA TYR A 38 -24.21 -9.30 -24.98
C TYR A 38 -23.58 -10.46 -25.76
N GLY A 39 -22.35 -10.28 -26.27
CA GLY A 39 -21.62 -11.30 -27.02
C GLY A 39 -21.87 -11.29 -28.52
N ASP A 40 -22.53 -10.26 -29.04
CA ASP A 40 -22.76 -10.08 -30.48
C ASP A 40 -21.55 -9.42 -31.13
N TYR A 41 -21.15 -9.98 -32.29
CA TYR A 41 -20.03 -9.47 -33.07
C TYR A 41 -20.53 -8.62 -34.25
N LEU A 42 -20.07 -7.36 -34.29
CA LEU A 42 -20.34 -6.44 -35.39
C LEU A 42 -19.01 -6.21 -36.13
N LEU A 43 -18.97 -6.70 -37.39
CA LEU A 43 -17.84 -6.48 -38.27
C LEU A 43 -18.13 -5.31 -39.22
N HIS A 44 -17.34 -4.23 -39.09
CA HIS A 44 -17.38 -3.12 -40.03
C HIS A 44 -16.27 -3.30 -41.05
N VAL A 45 -16.67 -3.39 -42.31
CA VAL A 45 -15.80 -3.66 -43.46
C VAL A 45 -15.80 -2.44 -44.36
N ASP A 46 -14.64 -2.10 -44.91
CA ASP A 46 -14.48 -1.09 -45.95
C ASP A 46 -15.28 -1.51 -47.21
N GLU A 47 -15.81 -0.53 -47.95
CA GLU A 47 -16.62 -0.76 -49.16
C GLU A 47 -15.91 -1.62 -50.24
N SER A 48 -14.58 -1.69 -50.18
CA SER A 48 -13.76 -2.48 -51.11
C SER A 48 -13.78 -3.99 -50.85
N ASN A 49 -14.21 -4.45 -49.67
CA ASN A 49 -14.20 -5.85 -49.25
C ASN A 49 -15.59 -6.34 -48.87
N THR A 50 -15.82 -7.63 -48.97
CA THR A 50 -17.05 -8.26 -48.44
C THR A 50 -16.80 -8.88 -47.09
N GLU A 51 -17.80 -8.86 -46.22
CA GLU A 51 -17.72 -9.47 -44.89
C GLU A 51 -17.24 -10.94 -44.94
N GLY A 52 -17.79 -11.72 -45.88
CA GLY A 52 -17.43 -13.13 -46.02
C GLY A 52 -15.99 -13.39 -46.43
N ALA A 53 -15.38 -12.48 -47.21
CA ALA A 53 -13.95 -12.54 -47.54
C ALA A 53 -13.06 -12.16 -46.33
N VAL A 54 -13.44 -11.09 -45.62
CA VAL A 54 -12.71 -10.62 -44.42
C VAL A 54 -12.71 -11.68 -43.31
N ARG A 55 -13.83 -12.35 -43.05
CA ARG A 55 -13.94 -13.39 -42.01
C ARG A 55 -13.00 -14.59 -42.23
N ARG A 56 -12.48 -14.78 -43.44
CA ARG A 56 -11.55 -15.89 -43.78
C ARG A 56 -10.09 -15.51 -43.55
N THR A 57 -9.79 -14.25 -43.38
CA THR A 57 -8.39 -13.73 -43.24
C THR A 57 -7.78 -14.07 -41.89
N ALA A 58 -6.44 -14.13 -41.85
CA ALA A 58 -5.70 -14.33 -40.61
C ALA A 58 -5.84 -13.14 -39.67
N GLU A 59 -5.88 -11.93 -40.21
CA GLU A 59 -6.03 -10.67 -39.48
C GLU A 59 -7.38 -10.62 -38.74
N TYR A 60 -8.47 -11.02 -39.41
CA TYR A 60 -9.77 -11.13 -38.76
C TYR A 60 -9.76 -12.17 -37.62
N LYS A 61 -9.19 -13.34 -37.84
CA LYS A 61 -9.09 -14.38 -36.79
C LYS A 61 -8.27 -13.87 -35.60
N ALA A 62 -7.19 -13.14 -35.83
CA ALA A 62 -6.39 -12.56 -34.77
C ALA A 62 -7.14 -11.45 -34.02
N ALA A 63 -7.86 -10.57 -34.72
CA ALA A 63 -8.71 -9.54 -34.12
C ALA A 63 -9.85 -10.18 -33.30
N TYR A 64 -10.51 -11.20 -33.85
CA TYR A 64 -11.57 -11.95 -33.19
C TYR A 64 -11.08 -12.57 -31.85
N ASN A 65 -9.94 -13.24 -31.89
CA ASN A 65 -9.36 -13.82 -30.66
C ASN A 65 -9.03 -12.75 -29.63
N LYS A 66 -8.45 -11.61 -30.05
CA LYS A 66 -8.16 -10.49 -29.13
C LYS A 66 -9.41 -9.92 -28.46
N VAL A 67 -10.48 -9.70 -29.23
CA VAL A 67 -11.78 -9.23 -28.72
C VAL A 67 -12.38 -10.25 -27.75
N THR A 68 -12.39 -11.54 -28.15
CA THR A 68 -12.87 -12.64 -27.31
C THR A 68 -12.14 -12.67 -25.95
N MET A 69 -10.81 -12.60 -25.99
CA MET A 69 -9.99 -12.60 -24.77
C MET A 69 -10.21 -11.34 -23.92
N ALA A 70 -10.37 -10.18 -24.54
CA ALA A 70 -10.65 -8.92 -23.80
C ALA A 70 -11.95 -9.01 -23.02
N ILE A 71 -13.02 -9.56 -23.62
CA ILE A 71 -14.30 -9.75 -22.91
C ILE A 71 -14.19 -10.81 -21.81
N LEU A 72 -13.54 -11.95 -22.10
CA LEU A 72 -13.32 -12.97 -21.08
C LEU A 72 -12.62 -12.38 -19.85
N HIS A 73 -11.50 -11.67 -20.07
CA HIS A 73 -10.76 -11.01 -19.00
C HIS A 73 -11.57 -9.95 -18.26
N SER A 74 -12.47 -9.23 -18.98
CA SER A 74 -13.35 -8.23 -18.36
C SER A 74 -14.32 -8.87 -17.35
N TYR A 75 -15.00 -9.98 -17.74
CA TYR A 75 -15.88 -10.72 -16.82
C TYR A 75 -15.11 -11.36 -15.66
N GLU A 76 -13.92 -11.90 -15.93
CA GLU A 76 -13.06 -12.44 -14.87
C GLU A 76 -12.57 -11.34 -13.91
N ALA A 77 -12.18 -10.18 -14.43
CA ALA A 77 -11.74 -9.04 -13.63
C ALA A 77 -12.88 -8.52 -12.76
N GLU A 78 -14.08 -8.36 -13.33
CA GLU A 78 -15.27 -7.99 -12.56
C GLU A 78 -15.54 -8.99 -11.44
N ASN A 79 -15.52 -10.29 -11.71
CA ASN A 79 -15.72 -11.31 -10.68
C ASN A 79 -14.66 -11.25 -9.58
N ARG A 80 -13.39 -11.01 -9.95
CA ARG A 80 -12.28 -10.89 -8.98
C ARG A 80 -12.43 -9.70 -8.05
N LEU A 81 -13.01 -8.59 -8.49
CA LEU A 81 -13.30 -7.44 -7.64
C LEU A 81 -14.17 -7.82 -6.43
N TYR A 82 -15.05 -8.81 -6.58
CA TYR A 82 -15.92 -9.29 -5.52
C TYR A 82 -15.29 -10.45 -4.73
N THR A 83 -14.73 -11.43 -5.40
CA THR A 83 -14.31 -12.70 -4.77
C THR A 83 -12.88 -12.72 -4.28
N SER A 84 -12.06 -11.73 -4.65
CA SER A 84 -10.61 -11.73 -4.43
C SER A 84 -10.07 -10.41 -3.90
N MET A 85 -10.90 -9.59 -3.22
CA MET A 85 -10.50 -8.32 -2.59
C MET A 85 -9.27 -8.46 -1.70
N HIS A 86 -9.14 -9.58 -0.98
CA HIS A 86 -7.99 -9.87 -0.11
C HIS A 86 -6.64 -9.82 -0.84
N ARG A 87 -6.61 -10.01 -2.19
CA ARG A 87 -5.36 -9.97 -2.96
C ARG A 87 -4.78 -8.56 -3.05
N ASP A 88 -5.63 -7.55 -2.92
CA ASP A 88 -5.27 -6.14 -2.98
C ASP A 88 -5.20 -5.51 -1.58
N MET A 89 -5.32 -6.33 -0.52
CA MET A 89 -5.20 -5.84 0.84
C MET A 89 -3.80 -5.30 1.11
N PRO A 90 -3.68 -4.21 1.88
CA PRO A 90 -2.38 -3.68 2.25
C PRO A 90 -1.61 -4.67 3.12
N LYS A 91 -0.29 -4.67 2.98
CA LYS A 91 0.57 -5.47 3.85
C LYS A 91 0.45 -4.97 5.28
N VAL A 92 0.21 -5.88 6.20
CA VAL A 92 0.23 -5.60 7.64
C VAL A 92 1.63 -5.83 8.17
N GLU A 93 2.19 -4.83 8.85
CA GLU A 93 3.50 -4.95 9.50
C GLU A 93 3.34 -5.41 10.95
N SER A 94 4.31 -6.20 11.43
CA SER A 94 4.36 -6.59 12.84
C SER A 94 4.70 -5.38 13.72
N ARG A 95 4.32 -5.42 15.00
CA ARG A 95 4.65 -4.37 15.97
C ARG A 95 6.14 -4.15 16.09
N GLU A 96 6.93 -5.23 16.10
CA GLU A 96 8.39 -5.16 16.14
C GLU A 96 9.01 -4.40 14.95
N SER A 97 8.39 -4.49 13.76
CA SER A 97 8.82 -3.73 12.58
C SER A 97 8.67 -2.24 12.81
N PHE A 98 7.54 -1.80 13.38
CA PHE A 98 7.31 -0.40 13.75
C PHE A 98 8.28 0.08 14.84
N GLU A 99 8.55 -0.73 15.87
CA GLU A 99 9.52 -0.39 16.92
C GLU A 99 10.93 -0.23 16.36
N ARG A 100 11.34 -1.13 15.46
CA ARG A 100 12.63 -1.02 14.76
C ARG A 100 12.70 0.22 13.90
N LYS A 101 11.63 0.53 13.18
CA LYS A 101 11.52 1.75 12.37
C LYS A 101 11.66 2.99 13.24
N LEU A 102 10.93 3.05 14.37
CA LEU A 102 11.01 4.18 15.31
C LEU A 102 12.43 4.36 15.88
N LYS A 103 13.10 3.25 16.27
CA LYS A 103 14.49 3.27 16.76
C LYS A 103 15.49 3.72 15.69
N SER A 104 15.22 3.45 14.43
CA SER A 104 16.10 3.84 13.31
C SER A 104 15.84 5.23 12.76
N MET A 105 14.77 5.91 13.19
CA MET A 105 14.45 7.27 12.75
C MET A 105 15.54 8.24 13.18
N CYS A 106 16.03 9.03 12.24
CA CYS A 106 16.97 10.09 12.47
C CYS A 106 16.62 11.33 11.63
N PRO A 107 16.95 12.54 12.11
CA PRO A 107 16.72 13.73 11.31
C PRO A 107 17.59 13.74 10.05
N LYS A 108 17.05 14.28 8.97
CA LYS A 108 17.84 14.56 7.77
C LYS A 108 18.93 15.57 8.10
N LYS A 109 20.08 15.46 7.43
CA LYS A 109 21.17 16.42 7.53
C LYS A 109 21.28 17.21 6.24
N TYR A 110 21.56 18.48 6.37
CA TYR A 110 21.87 19.32 5.22
C TYR A 110 23.21 18.90 4.61
N HIS A 111 23.24 18.76 3.28
CA HIS A 111 24.48 18.52 2.54
C HIS A 111 25.06 19.86 2.10
N ARG A 112 26.15 20.24 2.75
CA ARG A 112 26.86 21.49 2.49
C ARG A 112 27.34 21.55 1.04
N LYS A 113 27.15 22.67 0.38
CA LYS A 113 27.70 22.93 -0.94
C LYS A 113 29.16 23.29 -0.83
N THR A 114 29.93 22.93 -1.85
CA THR A 114 31.34 23.30 -1.97
C THR A 114 31.49 24.59 -2.79
N PHE A 115 32.48 25.42 -2.44
CA PHE A 115 32.81 26.58 -3.24
C PHE A 115 33.37 26.11 -4.59
N ALA A 116 32.68 26.39 -5.68
CA ALA A 116 32.95 25.79 -7.00
C ALA A 116 33.99 26.53 -7.83
N PHE A 117 34.38 27.73 -7.39
CA PHE A 117 35.35 28.54 -8.15
C PHE A 117 36.78 28.16 -7.77
N PRO A 118 37.60 27.72 -8.75
CA PRO A 118 39.03 27.44 -8.50
C PRO A 118 39.75 28.72 -8.16
N MET A 119 40.82 28.60 -7.36
CA MET A 119 41.68 29.74 -7.05
C MET A 119 42.43 30.20 -8.31
N PRO A 120 42.43 31.49 -8.65
CA PRO A 120 43.15 32.01 -9.81
C PRO A 120 44.65 31.74 -9.71
N THR A 121 45.19 31.09 -10.73
CA THR A 121 46.64 30.89 -10.82
C THR A 121 47.31 32.04 -11.57
N LYS A 122 48.62 32.17 -11.39
CA LYS A 122 49.41 33.15 -12.15
C LYS A 122 49.28 33.00 -13.65
N SER A 123 49.14 31.76 -14.12
CA SER A 123 48.94 31.44 -15.55
C SER A 123 47.61 31.97 -16.09
N ASP A 124 46.53 31.82 -15.28
CA ASP A 124 45.19 32.31 -15.67
C ASP A 124 45.19 33.84 -15.81
N VAL A 125 45.84 34.51 -14.85
CA VAL A 125 45.97 35.98 -14.84
C VAL A 125 46.82 36.46 -16.01
N GLU A 126 47.89 35.73 -16.31
CA GLU A 126 48.77 36.07 -17.45
C GLU A 126 48.01 35.91 -18.79
N GLU A 127 47.22 34.87 -18.94
CA GLU A 127 46.39 34.67 -20.13
C GLU A 127 45.36 35.78 -20.32
N ASP A 128 44.72 36.23 -19.24
CA ASP A 128 43.76 37.32 -19.27
C ASP A 128 44.41 38.64 -19.60
N LEU A 129 45.59 38.97 -18.99
CA LEU A 129 46.37 40.16 -19.32
C LEU A 129 46.83 40.15 -20.78
N ARG A 130 47.22 39.01 -21.32
CA ARG A 130 47.56 38.88 -22.75
C ARG A 130 46.38 39.20 -23.65
N LYS A 131 45.18 38.68 -23.32
CA LYS A 131 43.95 39.00 -24.05
C LYS A 131 43.63 40.51 -23.97
N GLU A 132 43.79 41.11 -22.81
CA GLU A 132 43.56 42.54 -22.58
C GLU A 132 44.50 43.38 -23.44
N VAL A 133 45.81 43.14 -23.41
CA VAL A 133 46.78 43.84 -24.25
C VAL A 133 46.51 43.66 -25.75
N MET A 134 46.12 42.45 -26.17
CA MET A 134 45.73 42.22 -27.58
C MET A 134 44.52 43.07 -27.96
N SER A 135 43.54 43.21 -27.07
CA SER A 135 42.34 44.05 -27.35
C SER A 135 42.68 45.54 -27.41
N LEU A 136 43.58 46.02 -26.56
CA LEU A 136 44.04 47.41 -26.50
C LEU A 136 44.93 47.79 -27.70
N ASN A 137 45.74 46.87 -28.21
CA ASN A 137 46.61 47.10 -29.38
C ASN A 137 45.86 47.27 -30.69
N HIS A 138 44.54 46.99 -30.72
CA HIS A 138 43.68 47.34 -31.85
C HIS A 138 43.24 48.83 -31.86
N VAL A 139 43.64 49.63 -30.85
CA VAL A 139 43.27 51.04 -30.69
C VAL A 139 44.55 51.87 -30.62
N ASP A 140 45.28 52.03 -31.74
CA ASP A 140 46.38 52.94 -32.01
C ASP A 140 47.55 53.08 -30.99
N ASN A 141 47.61 52.23 -29.95
CA ASN A 141 48.71 52.23 -28.98
C ASN A 141 49.43 50.87 -28.94
N ILE A 142 50.67 50.85 -29.38
CA ILE A 142 51.51 49.65 -29.30
C ILE A 142 52.02 49.48 -27.87
N ILE A 143 51.35 48.70 -27.05
CA ILE A 143 51.80 48.36 -25.71
C ILE A 143 52.78 47.19 -25.79
N ASN A 144 53.95 47.36 -25.14
CA ASN A 144 54.94 46.28 -25.03
C ASN A 144 54.42 45.18 -24.11
N MET A 145 54.07 44.04 -24.62
CA MET A 145 53.49 42.90 -23.90
C MET A 145 54.35 42.47 -22.68
N LYS A 146 55.68 42.41 -22.85
CA LYS A 146 56.59 41.97 -21.78
C LYS A 146 56.64 42.96 -20.65
N GLU A 147 56.68 44.23 -20.95
CA GLU A 147 56.74 45.30 -19.96
C GLU A 147 55.44 45.44 -19.19
N TYR A 148 54.31 45.34 -19.92
CA TYR A 148 52.98 45.35 -19.30
C TYR A 148 52.75 44.18 -18.34
N LEU A 149 53.11 42.95 -18.76
CA LEU A 149 53.07 41.78 -17.90
C LEU A 149 53.97 41.92 -16.68
N CYS A 150 55.21 42.43 -16.83
CA CYS A 150 56.15 42.62 -15.75
C CYS A 150 55.60 43.58 -14.67
N GLN A 151 54.89 44.62 -15.08
CA GLN A 151 54.34 45.63 -14.22
C GLN A 151 53.08 45.20 -13.49
N HIS A 152 52.21 44.43 -14.17
CA HIS A 152 50.84 44.16 -13.68
C HIS A 152 50.59 42.75 -13.15
N LEU A 153 51.34 41.75 -13.61
CA LEU A 153 51.04 40.32 -13.35
C LEU A 153 51.11 39.98 -11.85
N GLY A 154 52.11 40.50 -11.13
CA GLY A 154 52.28 40.20 -9.72
C GLY A 154 51.14 40.76 -8.84
N THR A 155 50.93 42.07 -8.94
CA THR A 155 49.89 42.77 -8.16
C THR A 155 48.48 42.31 -8.50
N LEU A 156 48.19 42.03 -9.78
CA LEU A 156 46.85 41.55 -10.17
C LEU A 156 46.60 40.11 -9.70
N THR A 157 47.67 39.27 -9.74
CA THR A 157 47.54 37.90 -9.19
C THR A 157 47.23 37.92 -7.72
N GLU A 158 47.96 38.71 -6.91
CA GLU A 158 47.71 38.87 -5.48
C GLU A 158 46.32 39.42 -5.18
N THR A 159 45.90 40.45 -5.93
CA THR A 159 44.58 41.05 -5.79
C THR A 159 43.45 40.06 -6.05
N ARG A 160 43.56 39.26 -7.17
CA ARG A 160 42.56 38.24 -7.51
C ARG A 160 42.56 37.10 -6.53
N GLN A 161 43.69 36.67 -6.02
CA GLN A 161 43.76 35.63 -4.98
C GLN A 161 43.16 36.11 -3.67
N GLN A 162 43.44 37.35 -3.29
CA GLN A 162 42.82 37.95 -2.09
C GLN A 162 41.28 38.03 -2.22
N ALA A 163 40.81 38.50 -3.36
CA ALA A 163 39.37 38.54 -3.67
C ALA A 163 38.74 37.13 -3.63
N TRP A 164 39.45 36.13 -4.12
CA TRP A 164 39.00 34.73 -4.07
C TRP A 164 38.91 34.25 -2.61
N TYR A 165 39.90 34.51 -1.76
CA TYR A 165 39.83 34.16 -0.34
C TYR A 165 38.68 34.86 0.39
N GLU A 166 38.39 36.10 0.07
CA GLU A 166 37.28 36.85 0.67
C GLU A 166 35.95 36.27 0.20
N ALA A 167 35.80 35.92 -1.09
CA ALA A 167 34.64 35.29 -1.63
C ALA A 167 34.41 33.90 -1.00
N GLN A 168 35.48 33.09 -0.83
CA GLN A 168 35.40 31.81 -0.16
C GLN A 168 34.93 31.95 1.28
N LYS A 169 35.50 32.88 2.03
CA LYS A 169 35.11 33.18 3.45
C LYS A 169 33.63 33.62 3.52
N LEU A 170 33.19 34.44 2.58
CA LEU A 170 31.79 34.88 2.54
C LEU A 170 30.87 33.70 2.23
N PHE A 171 31.26 32.88 1.24
CA PHE A 171 30.53 31.65 0.90
C PHE A 171 30.40 30.73 2.11
N ASP A 172 31.48 30.46 2.82
CA ASP A 172 31.50 29.60 4.00
C ASP A 172 30.56 30.12 5.10
N ARG A 173 30.58 31.44 5.37
CA ARG A 173 29.63 32.05 6.33
C ARG A 173 28.17 31.88 5.91
N ILE A 174 27.89 32.04 4.63
CA ILE A 174 26.54 31.87 4.09
C ILE A 174 26.09 30.38 4.20
N GLU A 175 26.98 29.46 3.87
CA GLU A 175 26.71 28.03 3.97
C GLU A 175 26.57 27.59 5.44
N ASP A 176 27.37 28.10 6.36
CA ASP A 176 27.21 27.81 7.79
C ASP A 176 25.83 28.26 8.30
N ALA A 177 25.44 29.48 7.93
CA ALA A 177 24.12 30.00 8.32
C ALA A 177 22.98 29.20 7.70
N ARG A 178 23.13 28.76 6.43
CA ARG A 178 22.17 27.89 5.71
C ARG A 178 22.09 26.53 6.36
N GLU A 179 23.23 25.88 6.61
CA GLU A 179 23.31 24.57 7.26
C GLU A 179 22.61 24.59 8.62
N LYS A 180 22.90 25.60 9.45
CA LYS A 180 22.26 25.76 10.76
C LYS A 180 20.73 25.89 10.63
N ARG A 181 20.25 26.70 9.67
CA ARG A 181 18.82 26.91 9.45
C ARG A 181 18.13 25.67 8.96
N GLU A 182 18.68 25.01 7.93
CA GLU A 182 18.07 23.81 7.34
C GLU A 182 18.11 22.62 8.31
N ASN A 183 19.21 22.43 9.04
CA ASN A 183 19.29 21.38 10.06
C ASN A 183 18.28 21.63 11.20
N SER A 184 18.07 22.88 11.62
CA SER A 184 17.05 23.22 12.62
C SER A 184 15.64 22.90 12.13
N LYS A 185 15.35 23.17 10.86
CA LYS A 185 14.08 22.83 10.21
C LYS A 185 13.89 21.31 10.12
N PHE A 186 14.91 20.57 9.63
CA PHE A 186 14.85 19.11 9.55
C PHE A 186 14.67 18.46 10.93
N PHE A 187 15.26 19.03 11.97
CA PHE A 187 15.09 18.55 13.34
C PHE A 187 13.67 18.79 13.86
N ALA A 188 13.08 19.96 13.57
CA ALA A 188 11.70 20.25 13.94
C ALA A 188 10.72 19.30 13.23
N ASP A 189 10.88 19.10 11.90
CA ASP A 189 10.09 18.16 11.12
C ASP A 189 10.22 16.73 11.64
N PHE A 190 11.45 16.33 11.99
CA PHE A 190 11.72 15.03 12.61
C PHE A 190 11.00 14.85 13.94
N GLN A 191 11.03 15.85 14.83
CA GLN A 191 10.38 15.78 16.14
C GLN A 191 8.86 15.55 16.00
N VAL A 192 8.22 16.24 15.04
CA VAL A 192 6.80 16.08 14.77
C VAL A 192 6.50 14.67 14.27
N ALA A 193 7.29 14.18 13.30
CA ALA A 193 7.13 12.83 12.76
C ALA A 193 7.37 11.75 13.82
N TYR A 194 8.44 11.88 14.60
CA TYR A 194 8.80 10.95 15.67
C TYR A 194 7.73 10.88 16.76
N LYS A 195 7.20 12.04 17.16
CA LYS A 195 6.11 12.12 18.15
C LYS A 195 4.87 11.40 17.62
N LYS A 196 4.49 11.65 16.36
CA LYS A 196 3.33 10.97 15.73
C LYS A 196 3.51 9.44 15.73
N GLU A 197 4.65 8.93 15.27
CA GLU A 197 4.92 7.48 15.23
C GLU A 197 4.93 6.87 16.64
N LYS A 198 5.46 7.57 17.64
CA LYS A 198 5.45 7.14 19.03
C LYS A 198 4.02 7.07 19.59
N GLU A 199 3.18 8.05 19.30
CA GLU A 199 1.79 8.10 19.74
C GLU A 199 0.95 7.00 19.06
N LEU A 200 1.21 6.72 17.76
CA LEU A 200 0.61 5.59 17.04
C LEU A 200 0.99 4.24 17.67
N LEU A 201 2.27 4.06 18.03
CA LEU A 201 2.74 2.85 18.70
C LEU A 201 2.14 2.68 20.09
N ALA A 202 1.93 3.78 20.80
CA ALA A 202 1.26 3.78 22.10
C ALA A 202 -0.27 3.56 22.00
N GLY A 203 -0.83 3.59 20.78
CA GLY A 203 -2.25 3.41 20.54
C GLY A 203 -3.11 4.52 21.12
N ASN A 204 -2.65 5.78 21.04
CA ASN A 204 -3.41 6.93 21.49
C ASN A 204 -4.80 6.93 20.86
N TYR A 205 -5.84 6.99 21.70
CA TYR A 205 -7.24 6.87 21.29
C TYR A 205 -7.63 7.90 20.23
N ASP A 206 -7.26 9.16 20.40
CA ASP A 206 -7.63 10.25 19.48
C ASP A 206 -7.02 10.06 18.08
N ILE A 207 -5.81 9.50 18.01
CA ILE A 207 -5.12 9.22 16.74
C ILE A 207 -5.77 8.01 16.06
N VAL A 208 -5.99 6.93 16.81
CA VAL A 208 -6.68 5.74 16.29
C VAL A 208 -8.07 6.10 15.78
N GLU A 209 -8.82 6.94 16.50
CA GLU A 209 -10.12 7.41 16.08
C GLU A 209 -10.05 8.23 14.78
N LYS A 210 -9.11 9.15 14.69
CA LYS A 210 -8.90 9.95 13.49
C LYS A 210 -8.58 9.08 12.28
N ASP A 211 -7.61 8.18 12.42
CA ASP A 211 -7.17 7.31 11.34
C ASP A 211 -8.26 6.29 10.96
N MET A 212 -9.08 5.82 11.92
CA MET A 212 -10.29 5.04 11.64
C MET A 212 -11.32 5.82 10.82
N ASN A 213 -11.54 7.10 11.12
CA ASN A 213 -12.46 7.94 10.32
C ASN A 213 -11.93 8.19 8.90
N GLU A 214 -10.61 8.24 8.70
CA GLU A 214 -9.98 8.35 7.39
C GLU A 214 -9.98 7.01 6.60
N LEU A 215 -10.31 5.90 7.25
CA LEU A 215 -10.33 4.57 6.65
C LEU A 215 -11.30 4.48 5.45
N CYS A 216 -12.43 5.22 5.49
CA CYS A 216 -13.39 5.26 4.39
C CYS A 216 -12.80 5.76 3.06
N CYS A 217 -11.73 6.54 3.11
CA CYS A 217 -11.03 7.04 1.91
C CYS A 217 -10.01 6.04 1.36
N ASN A 218 -9.60 5.05 2.16
CA ASN A 218 -8.51 4.13 1.84
C ASN A 218 -9.00 2.74 1.44
N ILE A 219 -10.21 2.36 1.82
CA ILE A 219 -10.81 1.06 1.45
C ILE A 219 -11.57 1.20 0.13
N SER A 220 -11.16 0.42 -0.86
CA SER A 220 -11.87 0.29 -2.14
C SER A 220 -12.48 -1.09 -2.25
N VAL A 221 -13.80 -1.16 -2.12
CA VAL A 221 -14.58 -2.41 -2.18
C VAL A 221 -15.83 -2.22 -3.02
N PRO A 222 -16.38 -3.29 -3.64
CA PRO A 222 -17.55 -3.20 -4.51
C PRO A 222 -18.89 -3.17 -3.74
N TYR A 223 -18.86 -2.85 -2.45
CA TYR A 223 -20.02 -2.85 -1.56
C TYR A 223 -20.16 -1.54 -0.80
N ASN A 224 -21.41 -1.12 -0.54
CA ASN A 224 -21.69 -0.11 0.46
C ASN A 224 -21.61 -0.75 1.84
N LEU A 225 -20.70 -0.24 2.68
CA LEU A 225 -20.46 -0.78 4.00
C LEU A 225 -20.77 0.23 5.09
N VAL A 226 -21.37 -0.26 6.19
CA VAL A 226 -21.40 0.45 7.47
C VAL A 226 -20.50 -0.30 8.45
N LEU A 227 -19.42 0.36 8.88
CA LEU A 227 -18.54 -0.15 9.92
C LEU A 227 -18.90 0.50 11.24
N SER A 228 -19.22 -0.31 12.26
CA SER A 228 -19.32 0.13 13.65
C SER A 228 -18.13 -0.42 14.42
N TYR A 229 -17.43 0.41 15.19
CA TYR A 229 -16.25 -0.07 15.91
C TYR A 229 -16.18 0.40 17.35
N GLU A 230 -15.47 -0.37 18.18
CA GLU A 230 -15.10 -0.06 19.53
C GLU A 230 -13.63 -0.43 19.76
N TYR A 231 -12.81 0.55 20.13
CA TYR A 231 -11.40 0.34 20.42
C TYR A 231 -11.14 0.27 21.93
N LEU A 232 -10.55 -0.83 22.36
CA LEU A 232 -10.16 -1.09 23.73
C LEU A 232 -8.63 -1.01 23.86
N GLN A 233 -8.11 0.20 24.11
CA GLN A 233 -6.68 0.46 24.18
C GLN A 233 -5.94 -0.46 25.16
N ASN A 234 -6.53 -0.70 26.36
CA ASN A 234 -5.93 -1.53 27.41
C ASN A 234 -5.76 -2.99 27.01
N LYS A 235 -6.60 -3.48 26.08
CA LYS A 235 -6.57 -4.86 25.56
C LYS A 235 -5.89 -4.93 24.20
N GLN A 236 -5.40 -3.81 23.67
CA GLN A 236 -4.83 -3.72 22.31
C GLN A 236 -5.75 -4.33 21.23
N GLN A 237 -7.06 -4.16 21.45
CA GLN A 237 -8.11 -4.84 20.69
C GLN A 237 -9.08 -3.84 20.09
N ILE A 238 -9.53 -4.12 18.87
CA ILE A 238 -10.65 -3.43 18.25
C ILE A 238 -11.73 -4.43 17.87
N SER A 239 -12.97 -4.12 18.24
CA SER A 239 -14.15 -4.88 17.81
C SER A 239 -14.83 -4.12 16.67
N ILE A 240 -15.17 -4.83 15.60
CA ILE A 240 -15.73 -4.24 14.38
C ILE A 240 -16.95 -5.03 13.94
N GLU A 241 -18.03 -4.33 13.69
CA GLU A 241 -19.21 -4.85 13.02
C GLU A 241 -19.26 -4.26 11.61
N VAL A 242 -19.28 -5.12 10.59
CA VAL A 242 -19.36 -4.76 9.19
C VAL A 242 -20.70 -5.17 8.64
N ILE A 243 -21.51 -4.21 8.20
CA ILE A 243 -22.81 -4.46 7.55
C ILE A 243 -22.65 -4.14 6.07
N VAL A 244 -22.99 -5.10 5.21
CA VAL A 244 -23.03 -4.91 3.74
C VAL A 244 -24.46 -4.52 3.37
N GLU A 245 -24.72 -3.21 3.14
CA GLU A 245 -26.10 -2.67 2.98
C GLU A 245 -26.88 -3.31 1.83
N ASP A 246 -26.23 -3.49 0.67
CA ASP A 246 -26.85 -4.09 -0.52
C ASP A 246 -26.82 -5.63 -0.51
N GLY A 247 -26.27 -6.21 0.55
CA GLY A 247 -26.01 -7.64 0.68
C GLY A 247 -24.78 -8.11 -0.09
N ILE A 248 -24.24 -9.26 0.33
CA ILE A 248 -23.07 -9.83 -0.28
C ILE A 248 -23.49 -10.57 -1.57
N ASN A 249 -23.21 -9.97 -2.70
CA ASN A 249 -23.51 -10.52 -4.01
C ASN A 249 -22.25 -10.45 -4.89
N ALA A 250 -22.07 -11.44 -5.76
CA ALA A 250 -21.09 -11.43 -6.84
C ALA A 250 -21.82 -11.39 -8.18
N PRO A 251 -21.18 -11.00 -9.29
CA PRO A 251 -21.79 -10.99 -10.61
C PRO A 251 -22.34 -12.36 -10.97
N ASN A 252 -23.60 -12.41 -11.43
CA ASN A 252 -24.30 -13.66 -11.76
C ASN A 252 -23.95 -14.21 -13.12
N SER A 253 -23.28 -13.44 -13.99
CA SER A 253 -22.93 -13.84 -15.35
C SER A 253 -21.43 -14.12 -15.47
N LYS A 254 -21.11 -15.00 -16.43
CA LYS A 254 -19.73 -15.30 -16.81
C LYS A 254 -19.64 -15.45 -18.33
N ALA A 255 -18.48 -15.07 -18.87
CA ALA A 255 -18.16 -15.31 -20.28
C ALA A 255 -17.49 -16.69 -20.41
N VAL A 256 -17.92 -17.46 -21.42
CA VAL A 256 -17.38 -18.80 -21.71
C VAL A 256 -17.06 -18.89 -23.19
N VAL A 257 -15.89 -19.40 -23.53
CA VAL A 257 -15.55 -19.72 -24.93
C VAL A 257 -16.09 -21.07 -25.27
N LEU A 258 -16.97 -21.12 -26.28
CA LEU A 258 -17.55 -22.37 -26.81
C LEU A 258 -16.51 -23.14 -27.64
N THR A 259 -16.75 -24.43 -27.88
CA THR A 259 -15.93 -25.27 -28.77
C THR A 259 -15.79 -24.71 -30.19
N SER A 260 -16.76 -23.92 -30.63
CA SER A 260 -16.73 -23.18 -31.90
C SER A 260 -15.79 -21.93 -31.87
N GLY A 261 -15.16 -21.62 -30.75
CA GLY A 261 -14.37 -20.40 -30.54
C GLY A 261 -15.20 -19.13 -30.30
N LYS A 262 -16.54 -19.23 -30.33
CA LYS A 262 -17.43 -18.09 -30.02
C LYS A 262 -17.53 -17.89 -28.52
N ILE A 263 -17.63 -16.61 -28.09
CA ILE A 263 -17.94 -16.30 -26.71
C ILE A 263 -19.44 -16.41 -26.45
N SER A 264 -19.79 -16.89 -25.29
CA SER A 264 -21.19 -16.98 -24.85
C SER A 264 -21.25 -16.44 -23.41
N ILE A 265 -22.11 -15.48 -23.16
CA ILE A 265 -22.39 -14.96 -21.83
C ILE A 265 -23.50 -15.79 -21.23
N LYS A 266 -23.23 -16.40 -20.09
CA LYS A 266 -24.15 -17.32 -19.43
C LYS A 266 -24.28 -16.95 -17.96
N ASN A 267 -25.43 -17.24 -17.39
CA ASN A 267 -25.57 -17.20 -15.94
C ASN A 267 -24.70 -18.28 -15.29
N LYS A 268 -24.12 -17.96 -14.17
CA LYS A 268 -23.37 -18.91 -13.34
C LYS A 268 -24.30 -20.00 -12.82
N LEU A 269 -23.76 -21.18 -12.59
CA LEU A 269 -24.46 -22.23 -11.89
C LEU A 269 -24.71 -21.83 -10.44
N VAL A 270 -25.75 -22.31 -9.81
CA VAL A 270 -26.10 -22.04 -8.40
C VAL A 270 -24.91 -22.32 -7.48
N ARG A 271 -24.18 -23.41 -7.71
CA ARG A 271 -22.97 -23.73 -6.94
C ARG A 271 -21.88 -22.66 -7.07
N GLU A 272 -21.68 -22.09 -8.27
CA GLU A 272 -20.68 -21.05 -8.52
C GLU A 272 -21.08 -19.75 -7.82
N THR A 273 -22.37 -19.38 -7.87
CA THR A 273 -22.89 -18.20 -7.19
C THR A 273 -22.74 -18.32 -5.67
N ILE A 274 -23.01 -19.50 -5.09
CA ILE A 274 -22.83 -19.78 -3.67
C ILE A 274 -21.36 -19.67 -3.29
N GLN A 275 -20.47 -20.30 -4.07
CA GLN A 275 -19.03 -20.25 -3.83
C GLN A 275 -18.50 -18.83 -3.91
N ASP A 276 -18.91 -18.05 -4.93
CA ASP A 276 -18.49 -16.67 -5.11
C ASP A 276 -18.98 -15.78 -3.96
N LYS A 277 -20.22 -15.93 -3.51
CA LYS A 277 -20.78 -15.21 -2.35
C LYS A 277 -19.98 -15.49 -1.08
N SER A 278 -19.65 -16.75 -0.82
CA SER A 278 -18.87 -17.15 0.35
C SER A 278 -17.43 -16.65 0.26
N SER A 279 -16.81 -16.73 -0.92
CA SER A 279 -15.48 -16.17 -1.18
C SER A 279 -15.45 -14.66 -0.98
N SER A 280 -16.51 -13.95 -1.39
CA SER A 280 -16.66 -12.51 -1.20
C SER A 280 -16.73 -12.13 0.26
N ALA A 281 -17.51 -12.87 1.07
CA ALA A 281 -17.60 -12.65 2.51
C ALA A 281 -16.25 -12.78 3.23
N LEU A 282 -15.53 -13.88 2.96
CA LEU A 282 -14.21 -14.11 3.54
C LEU A 282 -13.19 -13.08 3.06
N SER A 283 -13.18 -12.81 1.76
CA SER A 283 -12.28 -11.83 1.15
C SER A 283 -12.45 -10.43 1.74
N LEU A 284 -13.72 -10.03 1.97
CA LEU A 284 -14.05 -8.76 2.61
C LEU A 284 -13.55 -8.71 4.06
N ALA A 285 -13.73 -9.79 4.82
CA ALA A 285 -13.25 -9.85 6.21
C ALA A 285 -11.73 -9.65 6.30
N TYR A 286 -10.95 -10.30 5.44
CA TYR A 286 -9.50 -10.10 5.37
C TYR A 286 -9.13 -8.68 4.92
N MET A 287 -9.79 -8.14 3.89
CA MET A 287 -9.53 -6.81 3.36
C MET A 287 -9.75 -5.72 4.42
N VAL A 288 -10.90 -5.74 5.09
CA VAL A 288 -11.22 -4.78 6.16
C VAL A 288 -10.22 -4.90 7.30
N SER A 289 -9.92 -6.13 7.74
CA SER A 289 -8.99 -6.34 8.86
C SER A 289 -7.58 -5.87 8.54
N ALA A 290 -7.07 -6.06 7.32
CA ALA A 290 -5.77 -5.56 6.90
C ALA A 290 -5.69 -4.03 7.00
N HIS A 291 -6.72 -3.33 6.54
CA HIS A 291 -6.79 -1.87 6.65
C HIS A 291 -6.85 -1.41 8.11
N VAL A 292 -7.63 -2.07 8.95
CA VAL A 292 -7.77 -1.73 10.37
C VAL A 292 -6.47 -1.98 11.14
N PHE A 293 -5.76 -3.07 10.87
CA PHE A 293 -4.44 -3.28 11.47
C PHE A 293 -3.47 -2.15 11.14
N ASN A 294 -3.56 -1.58 9.94
CA ASN A 294 -2.67 -0.49 9.52
C ASN A 294 -3.04 0.88 10.14
N VAL A 295 -4.17 1.00 10.83
CA VAL A 295 -4.53 2.21 11.57
C VAL A 295 -3.57 2.45 12.74
N SER A 296 -3.22 1.40 13.48
CA SER A 296 -2.26 1.52 14.59
C SER A 296 -1.53 0.21 14.85
N PRO A 297 -0.20 0.24 15.04
CA PRO A 297 0.57 -0.94 15.44
C PRO A 297 0.22 -1.46 16.83
N ASN A 298 -0.50 -0.68 17.64
CA ASN A 298 -0.98 -1.10 18.96
C ASN A 298 -2.22 -2.02 18.90
N ILE A 299 -2.87 -2.13 17.72
CA ILE A 299 -3.97 -3.07 17.54
C ILE A 299 -3.39 -4.46 17.32
N GLU A 300 -3.44 -5.32 18.34
CA GLU A 300 -2.94 -6.70 18.22
C GLU A 300 -4.06 -7.68 17.85
N TYR A 301 -5.30 -7.37 18.24
CA TYR A 301 -6.45 -8.22 17.98
C TYR A 301 -7.58 -7.46 17.31
N ILE A 302 -8.15 -8.05 16.26
CA ILE A 302 -9.36 -7.55 15.60
C ILE A 302 -10.45 -8.60 15.74
N ARG A 303 -11.55 -8.25 16.41
CA ARG A 303 -12.79 -9.02 16.48
C ARG A 303 -13.75 -8.49 15.42
N LEU A 304 -13.91 -9.21 14.32
CA LEU A 304 -14.74 -8.79 13.20
C LEU A 304 -15.99 -9.64 13.09
N SER A 305 -17.16 -8.98 13.14
CA SER A 305 -18.46 -9.58 12.81
C SER A 305 -18.95 -9.03 11.47
N LEU A 306 -19.33 -9.91 10.55
CA LEU A 306 -19.85 -9.55 9.22
C LEU A 306 -21.33 -9.89 9.13
N PHE A 307 -22.11 -8.94 8.63
CA PHE A 307 -23.58 -9.03 8.50
C PHE A 307 -24.01 -8.80 7.05
N ASP A 308 -24.98 -9.58 6.60
CA ASP A 308 -25.60 -9.44 5.26
C ASP A 308 -26.85 -8.57 5.38
N ARG A 309 -26.78 -7.34 4.86
CA ARG A 309 -27.83 -6.31 4.84
C ARG A 309 -28.18 -5.68 6.18
N THR A 310 -28.37 -6.46 7.24
CA THR A 310 -28.77 -5.98 8.54
C THR A 310 -28.10 -6.77 9.66
N LYS A 311 -28.08 -6.23 10.87
CA LYS A 311 -27.57 -6.93 12.07
C LYS A 311 -28.37 -8.20 12.43
N GLN A 312 -29.56 -8.40 11.83
CA GLN A 312 -30.36 -9.59 12.01
C GLN A 312 -29.90 -10.79 11.17
N THR A 313 -28.96 -10.56 10.26
CA THR A 313 -28.44 -11.59 9.36
C THR A 313 -26.92 -11.73 9.49
N PRO A 314 -26.41 -12.20 10.64
CA PRO A 314 -25.00 -12.43 10.84
C PRO A 314 -24.51 -13.59 9.95
N LEU A 315 -23.33 -13.42 9.35
CA LEU A 315 -22.68 -14.40 8.47
C LEU A 315 -21.52 -15.09 9.15
N LEU A 316 -20.61 -14.30 9.72
CA LEU A 316 -19.41 -14.81 10.35
C LEU A 316 -18.90 -13.87 11.43
N PHE A 317 -18.18 -14.47 12.37
CA PHE A 317 -17.27 -13.79 13.30
C PHE A 317 -15.90 -14.41 13.17
N VAL A 318 -14.86 -13.59 13.29
CA VAL A 318 -13.46 -14.03 13.33
C VAL A 318 -12.64 -13.09 14.20
N GLU A 319 -11.73 -13.66 14.98
CA GLU A 319 -10.74 -12.89 15.73
C GLU A 319 -9.37 -13.07 15.07
N PHE A 320 -8.87 -12.01 14.43
CA PHE A 320 -7.54 -12.00 13.84
C PHE A 320 -6.51 -11.53 14.86
N ASN A 321 -5.35 -12.19 14.87
CA ASN A 321 -4.16 -11.75 15.59
C ASN A 321 -3.17 -11.12 14.61
N ARG A 322 -2.56 -9.97 14.97
CA ARG A 322 -1.63 -9.23 14.11
C ARG A 322 -0.41 -10.07 13.70
N ASP A 323 0.19 -10.79 14.64
CA ASP A 323 1.43 -11.51 14.33
C ASP A 323 1.18 -12.59 13.28
N VAL A 324 0.12 -13.41 13.45
CA VAL A 324 -0.28 -14.40 12.45
C VAL A 324 -0.65 -13.73 11.14
N PHE A 325 -1.43 -12.64 11.20
CA PHE A 325 -1.91 -11.92 10.03
C PHE A 325 -0.78 -11.28 9.23
N SER A 326 0.26 -10.77 9.89
CA SER A 326 1.42 -10.12 9.24
C SER A 326 2.23 -11.06 8.34
N HIS A 327 2.12 -12.38 8.55
CA HIS A 327 2.80 -13.41 7.75
C HIS A 327 1.99 -13.88 6.54
N ILE A 328 0.74 -13.41 6.38
CA ILE A 328 -0.11 -13.79 5.25
C ILE A 328 0.46 -13.24 3.94
N ASN A 329 0.59 -14.13 2.94
CA ASN A 329 0.77 -13.71 1.56
C ASN A 329 -0.62 -13.60 0.88
N PRO A 330 -1.12 -12.39 0.55
CA PRO A 330 -2.44 -12.21 -0.01
C PRO A 330 -2.73 -13.02 -1.29
N LYS A 331 -1.69 -13.26 -2.08
CA LYS A 331 -1.81 -13.98 -3.35
C LYS A 331 -1.93 -15.50 -3.20
N LEU A 332 -1.47 -16.04 -2.06
CA LEU A 332 -1.46 -17.48 -1.77
C LEU A 332 -2.53 -17.89 -0.76
N LEU A 333 -3.29 -16.93 -0.25
CA LEU A 333 -4.30 -17.16 0.79
C LEU A 333 -5.41 -18.09 0.30
N ALA A 334 -5.60 -19.20 1.00
CA ALA A 334 -6.67 -20.16 0.79
C ALA A 334 -7.84 -19.86 1.72
N LEU A 335 -8.72 -18.91 1.32
CA LEU A 335 -9.76 -18.28 2.16
C LEU A 335 -10.50 -19.24 3.07
N PHE A 336 -11.00 -20.37 2.54
CA PHE A 336 -11.83 -21.33 3.28
C PHE A 336 -11.05 -22.19 4.28
N THR A 337 -9.76 -22.38 4.05
CA THR A 337 -8.91 -23.21 4.91
C THR A 337 -8.21 -22.36 5.94
N ASP A 338 -7.66 -21.21 5.51
CA ASP A 338 -6.82 -20.38 6.38
C ASP A 338 -7.64 -19.64 7.43
N ILE A 339 -8.91 -19.33 7.15
CA ILE A 339 -9.82 -18.72 8.14
C ILE A 339 -10.07 -19.62 9.34
N LEU A 340 -10.02 -20.94 9.15
CA LEU A 340 -10.23 -21.92 10.22
C LEU A 340 -9.06 -21.95 11.23
N GLY A 341 -7.93 -21.39 10.86
CA GLY A 341 -6.77 -21.21 11.77
C GLY A 341 -6.97 -20.11 12.82
N TYR A 342 -8.03 -19.32 12.70
CA TYR A 342 -8.38 -18.26 13.66
C TYR A 342 -9.57 -18.66 14.53
N PRO A 343 -9.72 -18.08 15.74
CA PRO A 343 -10.97 -18.19 16.50
C PRO A 343 -12.12 -17.63 15.67
N HIS A 344 -13.16 -18.43 15.45
CA HIS A 344 -14.22 -18.06 14.53
C HIS A 344 -15.59 -18.66 14.91
N VAL A 345 -16.65 -18.01 14.43
CA VAL A 345 -18.02 -18.52 14.40
C VAL A 345 -18.51 -18.41 12.96
N ILE A 346 -18.44 -19.52 12.22
CA ILE A 346 -18.81 -19.57 10.81
C ILE A 346 -19.65 -20.84 10.56
N ASN A 347 -20.83 -20.67 9.93
CA ASN A 347 -21.68 -21.79 9.59
C ASN A 347 -21.38 -22.27 8.16
N PHE A 348 -20.39 -23.14 8.01
CA PHE A 348 -20.07 -23.75 6.74
C PHE A 348 -21.03 -24.91 6.43
N LYS A 349 -21.66 -24.85 5.26
CA LYS A 349 -22.47 -25.94 4.70
C LYS A 349 -21.95 -26.32 3.34
N THR A 350 -22.01 -27.60 2.99
CA THR A 350 -21.74 -28.08 1.65
C THR A 350 -23.04 -28.18 0.87
N LYS A 351 -23.20 -27.42 -0.20
CA LYS A 351 -24.38 -27.42 -1.05
C LYS A 351 -23.98 -27.59 -2.50
N GLY A 352 -24.37 -28.75 -3.08
CA GLY A 352 -24.03 -29.03 -4.47
C GLY A 352 -22.55 -29.05 -4.82
N GLY A 353 -21.68 -29.39 -3.83
CA GLY A 353 -20.23 -29.40 -3.98
C GLY A 353 -19.54 -28.03 -3.82
N ALA A 354 -20.28 -27.00 -3.39
CA ALA A 354 -19.72 -25.70 -3.01
C ALA A 354 -19.74 -25.49 -1.49
N SER A 355 -18.77 -24.77 -0.96
CA SER A 355 -18.75 -24.35 0.43
C SER A 355 -19.61 -23.09 0.58
N GLU A 356 -20.71 -23.19 1.30
CA GLU A 356 -21.65 -22.10 1.58
C GLU A 356 -21.42 -21.57 2.98
N ILE A 357 -21.29 -20.25 3.14
CA ILE A 357 -21.42 -19.57 4.43
C ILE A 357 -22.89 -19.21 4.59
N SER A 358 -23.55 -19.87 5.53
CA SER A 358 -24.96 -19.64 5.81
C SER A 358 -25.12 -18.60 6.93
N THR A 359 -26.19 -17.84 6.86
CA THR A 359 -26.59 -16.91 7.94
C THR A 359 -26.92 -17.66 9.21
N TRP A 360 -26.69 -17.01 10.33
CA TRP A 360 -27.04 -17.47 11.67
C TRP A 360 -28.36 -16.83 12.15
N ASP A 361 -29.00 -17.46 13.11
CA ASP A 361 -29.92 -16.76 14.00
C ASP A 361 -29.13 -15.76 14.85
N ALA A 362 -29.61 -14.52 14.96
CA ALA A 362 -28.84 -13.45 15.63
C ALA A 362 -28.59 -13.73 17.12
N SER A 363 -29.54 -14.37 17.81
CA SER A 363 -29.40 -14.69 19.23
C SER A 363 -28.37 -15.78 19.45
N HIS A 364 -28.45 -16.84 18.65
CA HIS A 364 -27.51 -17.95 18.70
C HIS A 364 -26.08 -17.52 18.29
N PHE A 365 -25.99 -16.72 17.25
CA PHE A 365 -24.69 -16.13 16.82
C PHE A 365 -24.02 -15.37 17.97
N ASN A 366 -24.75 -14.48 18.66
CA ASN A 366 -24.19 -13.70 19.74
C ASN A 366 -23.75 -14.59 20.94
N GLN A 367 -24.45 -15.68 21.22
CA GLN A 367 -24.05 -16.64 22.26
C GLN A 367 -22.74 -17.34 21.91
N GLU A 368 -22.59 -17.82 20.66
CA GLU A 368 -21.37 -18.47 20.18
C GLU A 368 -20.19 -17.49 20.16
N VAL A 369 -20.38 -16.26 19.68
CA VAL A 369 -19.36 -15.21 19.70
C VAL A 369 -18.92 -14.92 21.15
N MET A 370 -19.84 -14.80 22.10
CA MET A 370 -19.50 -14.59 23.50
C MET A 370 -18.71 -15.77 24.08
N ALA A 371 -19.05 -17.01 23.73
CA ALA A 371 -18.32 -18.19 24.17
C ALA A 371 -16.86 -18.18 23.67
N VAL A 372 -16.66 -17.97 22.37
CA VAL A 372 -15.32 -17.88 21.76
C VAL A 372 -14.51 -16.74 22.38
N CYS A 373 -15.10 -15.55 22.54
CA CYS A 373 -14.42 -14.40 23.12
C CYS A 373 -14.02 -14.63 24.58
N SER A 374 -14.89 -15.22 25.40
CA SER A 374 -14.60 -15.47 26.83
C SER A 374 -13.52 -16.54 27.01
N GLU A 375 -13.48 -17.55 26.17
CA GLU A 375 -12.41 -18.56 26.19
C GLU A 375 -11.06 -17.91 25.89
N LYS A 376 -10.97 -17.12 24.83
CA LYS A 376 -9.72 -16.42 24.44
C LYS A 376 -9.28 -15.36 25.45
N ASP A 377 -10.20 -14.62 26.05
CA ASP A 377 -9.87 -13.66 27.10
C ASP A 377 -9.33 -14.37 28.37
N LYS A 378 -9.81 -15.58 28.70
CA LYS A 378 -9.25 -16.41 29.80
C LYS A 378 -7.84 -16.91 29.47
N GLU A 379 -7.62 -17.43 28.26
CA GLU A 379 -6.28 -17.89 27.82
C GLU A 379 -5.26 -16.76 27.93
N ARG A 380 -5.59 -15.53 27.46
CA ARG A 380 -4.68 -14.37 27.53
C ARG A 380 -4.37 -13.95 28.97
N ASN A 381 -5.38 -13.96 29.84
CA ASN A 381 -5.19 -13.59 31.23
C ASN A 381 -4.34 -14.64 31.99
N SER A 382 -4.43 -15.93 31.63
CA SER A 382 -3.59 -16.98 32.24
C SER A 382 -2.12 -16.84 31.86
N VAL A 383 -1.83 -16.58 30.57
CA VAL A 383 -0.45 -16.37 30.08
C VAL A 383 0.20 -15.15 30.75
N SER A 384 -0.56 -14.05 30.91
CA SER A 384 -0.03 -12.84 31.58
C SER A 384 0.27 -13.05 33.07
N CYS A 385 -0.44 -13.95 33.74
CA CYS A 385 -0.14 -14.33 35.13
C CYS A 385 1.12 -15.19 35.23
N GLU A 386 1.32 -16.15 34.32
CA GLU A 386 2.51 -16.99 34.28
C GLU A 386 3.78 -16.17 34.01
N ASP A 387 3.73 -15.20 33.07
CA ASP A 387 4.84 -14.30 32.79
C ASP A 387 5.19 -13.40 33.99
N GLN A 388 4.20 -12.88 34.71
CA GLN A 388 4.42 -12.10 35.94
C GLN A 388 4.98 -12.95 37.08
N GLU A 389 4.56 -14.21 37.22
CA GLU A 389 5.12 -15.13 38.20
C GLU A 389 6.55 -15.53 37.86
N MET A 390 6.88 -15.71 36.57
CA MET A 390 8.26 -15.95 36.11
C MET A 390 9.18 -14.75 36.36
N GLU A 391 8.76 -13.53 36.05
CA GLU A 391 9.51 -12.30 36.33
C GLU A 391 9.71 -12.09 37.83
N ASN A 392 8.70 -12.26 38.64
CA ASN A 392 8.79 -12.18 40.10
C ASN A 392 9.67 -13.29 40.68
N GLY A 393 9.61 -14.52 40.12
CA GLY A 393 10.47 -15.62 40.47
C GLY A 393 11.95 -15.38 40.14
N MET A 394 12.27 -14.79 39.01
CA MET A 394 13.64 -14.38 38.63
C MET A 394 14.18 -13.30 39.54
N ILE A 395 13.38 -12.28 39.90
CA ILE A 395 13.79 -11.22 40.81
C ILE A 395 14.09 -11.80 42.20
N SER A 396 13.29 -12.72 42.72
CA SER A 396 13.50 -13.38 43.99
C SER A 396 14.77 -14.29 44.03
N ILE A 397 15.06 -14.96 42.92
CA ILE A 397 16.28 -15.79 42.74
C ILE A 397 17.53 -14.89 42.66
N SER A 398 17.47 -13.76 41.95
CA SER A 398 18.60 -12.83 41.84
C SER A 398 18.94 -12.15 43.17
N VAL A 399 17.94 -11.76 43.96
CA VAL A 399 18.12 -11.19 45.30
C VAL A 399 18.68 -12.24 46.27
N ALA A 400 18.21 -13.47 46.21
CA ALA A 400 18.77 -14.56 47.03
C ALA A 400 20.19 -14.91 46.67
N GLN A 401 20.59 -14.88 45.39
CA GLN A 401 21.96 -15.08 44.93
C GLN A 401 22.87 -13.89 45.32
N ALA A 402 22.38 -12.64 45.19
CA ALA A 402 23.11 -11.45 45.64
C ALA A 402 23.38 -11.48 47.15
N ASN A 403 22.40 -11.88 47.95
CA ASN A 403 22.57 -12.06 49.41
C ASN A 403 23.53 -13.20 49.79
N ARG A 404 23.65 -14.29 48.99
CA ARG A 404 24.66 -15.31 49.16
C ARG A 404 26.06 -14.82 48.82
N LEU A 405 26.23 -14.03 47.77
CA LEU A 405 27.49 -13.39 47.38
C LEU A 405 27.98 -12.41 48.41
N CYS A 406 27.09 -11.59 49.00
CA CYS A 406 27.43 -10.65 50.07
C CYS A 406 27.89 -11.37 51.36
N ARG A 407 27.38 -12.55 51.70
CA ARG A 407 27.86 -13.36 52.85
C ARG A 407 29.22 -13.99 52.60
N PHE A 408 29.57 -14.30 51.35
CA PHE A 408 30.91 -14.87 51.01
C PHE A 408 32.03 -13.80 51.04
N VAL A 409 31.71 -12.53 50.97
CA VAL A 409 32.67 -11.42 51.00
C VAL A 409 32.87 -10.90 52.43
N SER A 410 31.99 -11.22 53.38
CA SER A 410 32.11 -10.81 54.80
C SER A 410 32.79 -11.85 55.68
N ASP A 411 33.06 -13.07 55.19
CA ASP A 411 33.71 -14.16 55.95
C ASP A 411 35.12 -14.50 55.45
N ASN A 412 35.76 -13.63 54.64
CA ASN A 412 37.15 -13.61 54.26
C ASN A 412 37.70 -12.20 54.48
#